data_b87a9e4f5b532f069b4583cfb0da1aa9
#
_entry.id   b87a9e4f5b532f069b4583cfb0da1aa9
#
_cell.length_a   1.000
_cell.length_b   1.000
_cell.length_c   1.000
_cell.angle_alpha   90.00
_cell.angle_beta   90.00
_cell.angle_gamma   90.00
#
_symmetry.space_group_name_H-M   'P 1'
#
loop_
_entity.id
_entity.type
_entity.pdbx_description
1 polymer ?
#
loop_
_entity_poly.entity_id
_entity_poly.type
_entity_poly.pdbx_seq_one_letter_code
_entity_poly.pdbx_strand_id
1 'polypeptide(L)'
;MQKILVNTTDGSNTFFVPELNEHYHSVNGAITESEIVFINNGLIEKINNTEKENIQVFETGLGTGLNALLTLVKSNVFKKKIYYTSIEPYPLTMNEINRLNYTSKKSLNNYDKQFKLFHSCNDTEFHQLGNYFYFKNLNIKLEEYYPSANCFDVIYFDAFSPAIQPEMWTEKVFEKMYNALSFKGILVTYCAKGSVKRILKSTGFQVESLPGPPGKREVVRAKKNSW
;
A
#
# COMPACT_ATOMS: atom_id res chain seq x y z
N MET A 1 4.99 20.96 3.75
CA MET A 1 3.60 20.85 4.28
C MET A 1 3.67 20.49 5.75
N GLN A 2 2.90 21.19 6.59
CA GLN A 2 2.77 20.87 8.00
C GLN A 2 2.03 19.53 8.18
N LYS A 3 2.47 18.71 9.14
CA LYS A 3 1.81 17.44 9.48
C LYS A 3 1.47 17.43 10.98
N ILE A 4 0.20 17.28 11.28
CA ILE A 4 -0.32 17.23 12.65
C ILE A 4 -0.55 15.77 13.02
N LEU A 5 0.05 15.33 14.12
CA LEU A 5 -0.14 13.98 14.62
C LEU A 5 -1.56 13.81 15.18
N VAL A 6 -2.24 12.76 14.76
CA VAL A 6 -3.59 12.40 15.19
C VAL A 6 -3.58 10.97 15.69
N ASN A 7 -4.20 10.72 16.86
CA ASN A 7 -4.42 9.37 17.36
C ASN A 7 -5.75 8.85 16.82
N THR A 8 -5.74 7.69 16.22
CA THR A 8 -6.94 7.06 15.63
C THR A 8 -7.67 6.16 16.65
N THR A 9 -8.89 5.73 16.33
CA THR A 9 -9.72 4.97 17.29
C THR A 9 -9.13 3.61 17.69
N ASP A 10 -8.24 3.01 16.88
CA ASP A 10 -7.52 1.78 17.24
C ASP A 10 -6.24 2.06 18.05
N GLY A 11 -6.01 3.32 18.42
CA GLY A 11 -4.86 3.77 19.20
C GLY A 11 -3.56 3.84 18.40
N SER A 12 -3.59 3.68 17.08
CA SER A 12 -2.46 3.97 16.21
C SER A 12 -2.42 5.47 15.85
N ASN A 13 -1.24 5.99 15.55
CA ASN A 13 -1.10 7.37 15.11
C ASN A 13 -1.15 7.48 13.58
N THR A 14 -1.67 8.60 13.10
CA THR A 14 -1.56 9.02 11.70
C THR A 14 -1.24 10.51 11.63
N PHE A 15 -1.02 11.04 10.42
CA PHE A 15 -0.85 12.47 10.21
C PHE A 15 -2.05 13.06 9.47
N PHE A 16 -2.48 14.23 9.92
CA PHE A 16 -3.34 15.16 9.20
C PHE A 16 -2.49 16.21 8.51
N VAL A 17 -2.77 16.51 7.25
CA VAL A 17 -2.13 17.55 6.44
C VAL A 17 -3.13 18.67 6.24
N PRO A 18 -3.05 19.79 6.99
CA PRO A 18 -4.06 20.85 6.93
C PRO A 18 -4.20 21.47 5.54
N GLU A 19 -3.09 21.65 4.82
CA GLU A 19 -3.06 22.25 3.49
C GLU A 19 -3.84 21.41 2.45
N LEU A 20 -3.94 20.09 2.66
CA LEU A 20 -4.68 19.17 1.82
C LEU A 20 -6.06 18.82 2.39
N ASN A 21 -6.31 19.17 3.66
CA ASN A 21 -7.47 18.73 4.44
C ASN A 21 -7.65 17.19 4.37
N GLU A 22 -6.54 16.43 4.45
CA GLU A 22 -6.53 14.98 4.28
C GLU A 22 -5.65 14.32 5.36
N HIS A 23 -5.95 13.06 5.67
CA HIS A 23 -5.18 12.22 6.57
C HIS A 23 -4.41 11.16 5.78
N TYR A 24 -3.25 10.74 6.27
CA TYR A 24 -2.53 9.60 5.69
C TYR A 24 -3.33 8.30 5.82
N HIS A 25 -4.05 8.10 6.93
CA HIS A 25 -4.93 6.94 7.17
C HIS A 25 -6.22 7.40 7.83
N SER A 26 -7.22 6.52 7.81
CA SER A 26 -8.50 6.77 8.47
C SER A 26 -8.35 7.05 9.96
N VAL A 27 -9.05 8.07 10.44
CA VAL A 27 -9.16 8.37 11.88
C VAL A 27 -9.90 7.27 12.66
N ASN A 28 -10.61 6.40 11.96
CA ASN A 28 -11.30 5.24 12.52
C ASN A 28 -10.37 4.02 12.75
N GLY A 29 -9.05 4.19 12.58
CA GLY A 29 -8.04 3.18 12.83
C GLY A 29 -7.11 3.00 11.64
N ALA A 30 -5.84 3.46 11.76
CA ALA A 30 -4.87 3.33 10.68
C ALA A 30 -4.46 1.87 10.46
N ILE A 31 -4.15 1.13 11.54
CA ILE A 31 -3.80 -0.29 11.46
C ILE A 31 -4.99 -1.10 10.95
N THR A 32 -6.19 -0.83 11.48
CA THR A 32 -7.42 -1.53 11.07
C THR A 32 -7.71 -1.33 9.58
N GLU A 33 -7.56 -0.12 9.06
CA GLU A 33 -7.74 0.16 7.64
C GLU A 33 -6.74 -0.60 6.79
N SER A 34 -5.45 -0.50 7.11
CA SER A 34 -4.38 -1.18 6.37
C SER A 34 -4.54 -2.71 6.39
N GLU A 35 -4.88 -3.31 7.55
CA GLU A 35 -5.13 -4.75 7.66
C GLU A 35 -6.30 -5.19 6.77
N ILE A 36 -7.41 -4.44 6.73
CA ILE A 36 -8.58 -4.83 5.94
C ILE A 36 -8.33 -4.61 4.45
N VAL A 37 -7.87 -3.40 4.06
CA VAL A 37 -7.79 -3.01 2.66
C VAL A 37 -6.64 -3.70 1.94
N PHE A 38 -5.44 -3.61 2.51
CA PHE A 38 -4.23 -3.99 1.80
C PHE A 38 -3.78 -5.41 2.17
N ILE A 39 -3.81 -5.73 3.45
CA ILE A 39 -3.33 -7.02 3.90
C ILE A 39 -4.34 -8.13 3.60
N ASN A 40 -5.56 -8.05 4.12
CA ASN A 40 -6.53 -9.14 3.98
C ASN A 40 -7.05 -9.24 2.54
N ASN A 41 -7.50 -8.13 1.97
CA ASN A 41 -8.10 -8.12 0.63
C ASN A 41 -7.08 -8.19 -0.51
N GLY A 42 -5.80 -7.88 -0.26
CA GLY A 42 -4.72 -7.93 -1.23
C GLY A 42 -3.78 -9.10 -1.00
N LEU A 43 -2.88 -8.98 -0.01
CA LEU A 43 -1.79 -9.92 0.21
C LEU A 43 -2.27 -11.32 0.58
N ILE A 44 -3.12 -11.45 1.61
CA ILE A 44 -3.57 -12.75 2.10
C ILE A 44 -4.44 -13.44 1.05
N GLU A 45 -5.30 -12.70 0.36
CA GLU A 45 -6.06 -13.23 -0.79
C GLU A 45 -5.10 -13.80 -1.85
N LYS A 46 -4.01 -13.08 -2.17
CA LYS A 46 -3.02 -13.59 -3.14
C LYS A 46 -2.27 -14.80 -2.61
N ILE A 47 -1.82 -14.80 -1.36
CA ILE A 47 -1.12 -15.93 -0.74
C ILE A 47 -1.97 -17.21 -0.79
N ASN A 48 -3.26 -17.10 -0.46
CA ASN A 48 -4.17 -18.24 -0.42
C ASN A 48 -4.52 -18.81 -1.80
N ASN A 49 -4.33 -18.02 -2.85
CA ASN A 49 -4.72 -18.38 -4.24
C ASN A 49 -3.52 -18.53 -5.18
N THR A 50 -2.31 -18.77 -4.65
CA THR A 50 -1.11 -18.94 -5.47
C THR A 50 -0.16 -20.00 -4.90
N GLU A 51 0.41 -20.81 -5.81
CA GLU A 51 1.51 -21.73 -5.48
C GLU A 51 2.89 -21.04 -5.51
N LYS A 52 2.97 -19.77 -5.91
CA LYS A 52 4.25 -19.04 -5.99
C LYS A 52 4.91 -18.98 -4.60
N GLU A 53 6.21 -19.28 -4.57
CA GLU A 53 7.04 -19.09 -3.37
C GLU A 53 7.36 -17.60 -3.10
N ASN A 54 7.53 -16.85 -4.19
CA ASN A 54 7.88 -15.44 -4.17
C ASN A 54 6.70 -14.61 -4.65
N ILE A 55 6.34 -13.57 -3.90
CA ILE A 55 5.26 -12.63 -4.24
C ILE A 55 5.86 -11.24 -4.43
N GLN A 56 5.54 -10.63 -5.56
CA GLN A 56 5.95 -9.27 -5.90
C GLN A 56 4.84 -8.29 -5.52
N VAL A 57 5.13 -7.39 -4.60
CA VAL A 57 4.19 -6.35 -4.14
C VAL A 57 4.68 -4.99 -4.60
N PHE A 58 3.76 -4.17 -5.10
CA PHE A 58 4.03 -2.77 -5.41
C PHE A 58 3.09 -1.87 -4.62
N GLU A 59 3.60 -0.76 -4.08
CA GLU A 59 2.82 0.26 -3.38
C GLU A 59 3.03 1.63 -4.00
N THR A 60 1.93 2.33 -4.27
CA THR A 60 1.94 3.75 -4.64
C THR A 60 1.83 4.60 -3.38
N GLY A 61 2.91 5.30 -3.01
CA GLY A 61 2.98 6.09 -1.79
C GLY A 61 3.33 5.23 -0.57
N LEU A 62 4.61 5.22 -0.17
CA LEU A 62 5.03 4.58 1.09
C LEU A 62 4.37 5.26 2.30
N GLY A 63 4.21 6.58 2.24
CA GLY A 63 3.58 7.38 3.28
C GLY A 63 4.17 7.12 4.66
N THR A 64 3.36 6.61 5.57
CA THR A 64 3.80 6.26 6.94
C THR A 64 4.54 4.92 7.03
N GLY A 65 4.63 4.13 5.95
CA GLY A 65 5.26 2.82 5.93
C GLY A 65 4.46 1.71 6.61
N LEU A 66 3.19 1.96 6.97
CA LEU A 66 2.37 1.01 7.71
C LEU A 66 2.04 -0.25 6.91
N ASN A 67 1.67 -0.11 5.63
CA ASN A 67 1.38 -1.25 4.77
C ASN A 67 2.62 -2.14 4.57
N ALA A 68 3.80 -1.53 4.40
CA ALA A 68 5.07 -2.26 4.30
C ALA A 68 5.39 -3.01 5.61
N LEU A 69 5.18 -2.38 6.78
CA LEU A 69 5.39 -2.99 8.10
C LEU A 69 4.47 -4.21 8.30
N LEU A 70 3.18 -4.07 8.01
CA LEU A 70 2.22 -5.18 8.15
C LEU A 70 2.53 -6.30 7.16
N THR A 71 2.95 -5.96 5.94
CA THR A 71 3.37 -6.94 4.92
C THR A 71 4.62 -7.72 5.37
N LEU A 72 5.61 -7.05 5.96
CA LEU A 72 6.78 -7.70 6.56
C LEU A 72 6.37 -8.72 7.65
N VAL A 73 5.45 -8.35 8.54
CA VAL A 73 4.94 -9.26 9.57
C VAL A 73 4.29 -10.49 8.95
N LYS A 74 3.43 -10.30 7.95
CA LYS A 74 2.74 -11.41 7.28
C LYS A 74 3.71 -12.29 6.49
N SER A 75 4.77 -11.73 5.88
CA SER A 75 5.80 -12.53 5.21
C SER A 75 6.43 -13.57 6.13
N ASN A 76 6.70 -13.18 7.39
CA ASN A 76 7.23 -14.09 8.40
C ASN A 76 6.19 -15.12 8.89
N VAL A 77 4.93 -14.70 9.07
CA VAL A 77 3.84 -15.61 9.52
C VAL A 77 3.57 -16.69 8.47
N PHE A 78 3.46 -16.30 7.21
CA PHE A 78 3.17 -17.24 6.11
C PHE A 78 4.42 -17.91 5.52
N LYS A 79 5.62 -17.50 5.95
CA LYS A 79 6.92 -17.95 5.41
C LYS A 79 7.00 -17.83 3.89
N LYS A 80 6.39 -16.78 3.33
CA LYS A 80 6.43 -16.45 1.90
C LYS A 80 7.42 -15.34 1.65
N LYS A 81 8.31 -15.51 0.68
CA LYS A 81 9.24 -14.46 0.26
C LYS A 81 8.47 -13.35 -0.43
N ILE A 82 8.54 -12.14 0.11
CA ILE A 82 7.89 -10.96 -0.45
C ILE A 82 8.95 -9.96 -0.91
N TYR A 83 8.88 -9.59 -2.16
CA TYR A 83 9.66 -8.52 -2.77
C TYR A 83 8.77 -7.29 -2.86
N TYR A 84 9.00 -6.35 -1.96
CA TYR A 84 8.19 -5.15 -1.82
C TYR A 84 8.86 -3.95 -2.46
N THR A 85 8.22 -3.38 -3.47
CA THR A 85 8.65 -2.14 -4.12
C THR A 85 7.67 -1.04 -3.78
N SER A 86 8.15 0.09 -3.26
CA SER A 86 7.33 1.29 -3.11
C SER A 86 7.92 2.46 -3.87
N ILE A 87 7.09 3.45 -4.15
CA ILE A 87 7.49 4.77 -4.63
C ILE A 87 6.95 5.82 -3.68
N GLU A 88 7.77 6.84 -3.34
CA GLU A 88 7.37 7.92 -2.44
C GLU A 88 8.10 9.22 -2.82
N PRO A 89 7.45 10.13 -3.55
CA PRO A 89 8.11 11.37 -3.97
C PRO A 89 8.36 12.37 -2.82
N TYR A 90 7.64 12.22 -1.70
CA TYR A 90 7.68 13.15 -0.56
C TYR A 90 7.86 12.43 0.78
N PRO A 91 9.00 11.74 0.99
CA PRO A 91 9.20 10.88 2.15
C PRO A 91 9.06 11.68 3.46
N LEU A 92 8.55 11.01 4.48
CA LEU A 92 8.50 11.54 5.84
C LEU A 92 9.91 11.69 6.41
N THR A 93 10.12 12.75 7.20
CA THR A 93 11.36 12.95 7.95
C THR A 93 11.46 11.97 9.11
N MET A 94 12.68 11.67 9.56
CA MET A 94 12.89 10.81 10.73
C MET A 94 12.21 11.35 12.00
N ASN A 95 12.09 12.67 12.14
CA ASN A 95 11.35 13.28 13.25
C ASN A 95 9.84 12.96 13.18
N GLU A 96 9.25 12.94 12.00
CA GLU A 96 7.84 12.54 11.80
C GLU A 96 7.67 11.06 12.08
N ILE A 97 8.56 10.21 11.55
CA ILE A 97 8.53 8.75 11.73
C ILE A 97 8.61 8.36 13.20
N ASN A 98 9.49 8.99 13.98
CA ASN A 98 9.64 8.73 15.41
C ASN A 98 8.39 9.13 16.25
N ARG A 99 7.45 9.87 15.68
CA ARG A 99 6.16 10.21 16.31
C ARG A 99 5.07 9.16 16.03
N LEU A 100 5.28 8.28 15.06
CA LEU A 100 4.38 7.16 14.78
C LEU A 100 4.60 6.07 15.84
N ASN A 101 3.50 5.45 16.28
CA ASN A 101 3.53 4.50 17.40
C ASN A 101 3.27 3.05 16.96
N TYR A 102 3.43 2.73 15.68
CA TYR A 102 3.09 1.39 15.17
C TYR A 102 3.91 0.30 15.87
N THR A 103 5.21 0.51 15.99
CA THR A 103 6.12 -0.45 16.64
C THR A 103 6.02 -0.47 18.17
N SER A 104 5.22 0.41 18.78
CA SER A 104 4.86 0.31 20.20
C SER A 104 3.78 -0.76 20.47
N LYS A 105 3.07 -1.23 19.43
CA LYS A 105 2.10 -2.31 19.57
C LYS A 105 2.80 -3.65 19.74
N LYS A 106 2.32 -4.48 20.68
CA LYS A 106 2.93 -5.78 21.05
C LYS A 106 3.21 -6.69 19.85
N SER A 107 2.33 -6.69 18.84
CA SER A 107 2.48 -7.50 17.63
C SER A 107 3.54 -6.98 16.66
N LEU A 108 4.01 -5.74 16.81
CA LEU A 108 4.88 -5.03 15.88
C LEU A 108 6.20 -4.57 16.50
N ASN A 109 6.41 -4.75 17.82
CA ASN A 109 7.53 -4.17 18.56
C ASN A 109 8.92 -4.73 18.16
N ASN A 110 8.96 -5.91 17.57
CA ASN A 110 10.21 -6.53 17.11
C ASN A 110 10.70 -5.96 15.76
N TYR A 111 9.96 -5.04 15.14
CA TYR A 111 10.23 -4.55 13.77
C TYR A 111 10.61 -3.06 13.70
N ASP A 112 10.94 -2.42 14.83
CA ASP A 112 11.28 -0.99 14.89
C ASP A 112 12.46 -0.64 13.98
N LYS A 113 13.51 -1.48 13.96
CA LYS A 113 14.67 -1.30 13.10
C LYS A 113 14.28 -1.32 11.61
N GLN A 114 13.49 -2.30 11.20
CA GLN A 114 13.06 -2.45 9.81
C GLN A 114 12.12 -1.30 9.40
N PHE A 115 11.21 -0.91 10.30
CA PHE A 115 10.31 0.22 10.08
C PHE A 115 11.08 1.51 9.78
N LYS A 116 12.12 1.82 10.55
CA LYS A 116 12.98 2.98 10.30
C LYS A 116 13.77 2.86 8.99
N LEU A 117 14.21 1.65 8.64
CA LEU A 117 14.93 1.40 7.39
C LEU A 117 14.06 1.63 6.15
N PHE A 118 12.75 1.38 6.19
CA PHE A 118 11.86 1.69 5.05
C PHE A 118 11.98 3.15 4.62
N HIS A 119 12.06 4.06 5.58
CA HIS A 119 12.07 5.50 5.34
C HIS A 119 13.45 6.07 4.99
N SER A 120 14.52 5.34 5.30
CA SER A 120 15.87 5.71 4.89
C SER A 120 16.31 5.10 3.56
N CYS A 121 15.52 4.16 3.04
CA CYS A 121 15.78 3.51 1.77
C CYS A 121 15.39 4.45 0.60
N ASN A 122 16.31 4.66 -0.31
CA ASN A 122 16.06 5.25 -1.63
C ASN A 122 17.00 4.56 -2.62
N ASP A 123 16.62 3.36 -3.05
CA ASP A 123 17.51 2.49 -3.82
C ASP A 123 16.71 1.68 -4.85
N THR A 124 17.36 1.38 -5.96
CA THR A 124 16.84 0.51 -7.01
C THR A 124 17.01 -0.98 -6.66
N GLU A 125 17.92 -1.30 -5.75
CA GLU A 125 18.19 -2.67 -5.34
C GLU A 125 17.35 -3.05 -4.12
N PHE A 126 17.08 -4.35 -3.99
CA PHE A 126 16.36 -4.88 -2.86
C PHE A 126 17.25 -5.07 -1.63
N HIS A 127 16.86 -4.50 -0.51
CA HIS A 127 17.45 -4.75 0.80
C HIS A 127 16.71 -5.87 1.52
N GLN A 128 17.42 -6.90 1.95
CA GLN A 128 16.83 -7.97 2.74
C GLN A 128 16.64 -7.50 4.19
N LEU A 129 15.38 -7.38 4.62
CA LEU A 129 15.00 -6.88 5.95
C LEU A 129 14.45 -7.98 6.88
N GLY A 130 14.69 -9.22 6.53
CA GLY A 130 14.27 -10.41 7.28
C GLY A 130 14.44 -11.67 6.43
N ASN A 131 14.02 -12.82 6.97
CA ASN A 131 14.18 -14.09 6.24
C ASN A 131 13.30 -14.18 5.00
N TYR A 132 12.18 -13.45 5.00
CA TYR A 132 11.12 -13.54 3.97
C TYR A 132 10.74 -12.18 3.37
N PHE A 133 11.44 -11.10 3.69
CA PHE A 133 11.06 -9.76 3.23
C PHE A 133 12.24 -9.02 2.61
N TYR A 134 12.05 -8.61 1.38
CA TYR A 134 12.97 -7.83 0.56
C TYR A 134 12.29 -6.52 0.18
N PHE A 135 12.93 -5.40 0.44
CA PHE A 135 12.33 -4.07 0.32
C PHE A 135 13.19 -3.14 -0.52
N LYS A 136 12.55 -2.36 -1.36
CA LYS A 136 13.12 -1.17 -1.99
C LYS A 136 12.09 -0.05 -2.06
N ASN A 137 12.57 1.17 -1.96
CA ASN A 137 11.76 2.37 -2.15
C ASN A 137 12.49 3.33 -3.10
N LEU A 138 11.72 3.98 -3.97
CA LEU A 138 12.22 4.96 -4.92
C LEU A 138 11.55 6.30 -4.63
N ASN A 139 12.35 7.34 -4.39
CA ASN A 139 11.85 8.70 -4.16
C ASN A 139 11.53 9.39 -5.49
N ILE A 140 10.60 8.82 -6.24
CA ILE A 140 10.14 9.30 -7.55
C ILE A 140 8.62 9.36 -7.60
N LYS A 141 8.10 10.11 -8.56
CA LYS A 141 6.66 10.12 -8.87
C LYS A 141 6.27 8.90 -9.70
N LEU A 142 4.99 8.50 -9.62
CA LEU A 142 4.46 7.36 -10.39
C LEU A 142 4.59 7.55 -11.92
N GLU A 143 4.52 8.78 -12.39
CA GLU A 143 4.71 9.10 -13.81
C GLU A 143 6.11 8.76 -14.32
N GLU A 144 7.12 8.86 -13.45
CA GLU A 144 8.54 8.55 -13.72
C GLU A 144 8.88 7.06 -13.55
N TYR A 145 7.96 6.28 -12.97
CA TYR A 145 8.16 4.87 -12.74
C TYR A 145 7.58 4.03 -13.90
N TYR A 146 8.44 3.24 -14.53
CA TYR A 146 8.10 2.38 -15.67
C TYR A 146 8.35 0.91 -15.33
N PRO A 147 7.40 0.24 -14.65
CA PRO A 147 7.54 -1.18 -14.33
C PRO A 147 7.49 -2.04 -15.60
N SER A 148 8.16 -3.18 -15.57
CA SER A 148 8.01 -4.21 -16.59
C SER A 148 6.59 -4.76 -16.61
N ALA A 149 6.14 -5.26 -17.74
CA ALA A 149 4.84 -5.90 -17.82
C ALA A 149 4.81 -7.18 -16.96
N ASN A 150 3.68 -7.44 -16.33
CA ASN A 150 3.41 -8.65 -15.55
C ASN A 150 4.40 -8.92 -14.38
N CYS A 151 5.02 -7.86 -13.83
CA CYS A 151 6.05 -7.99 -12.80
C CYS A 151 5.52 -8.01 -11.36
N PHE A 152 4.27 -7.59 -11.11
CA PHE A 152 3.69 -7.55 -9.77
C PHE A 152 2.53 -8.54 -9.60
N ASP A 153 2.44 -9.14 -8.43
CA ASP A 153 1.35 -10.03 -8.05
C ASP A 153 0.26 -9.30 -7.27
N VAL A 154 0.66 -8.28 -6.50
CA VAL A 154 -0.25 -7.43 -5.71
C VAL A 154 0.17 -5.98 -5.88
N ILE A 155 -0.80 -5.11 -6.09
CA ILE A 155 -0.62 -3.65 -6.08
C ILE A 155 -1.45 -3.05 -4.96
N TYR A 156 -0.81 -2.33 -4.05
CA TYR A 156 -1.45 -1.44 -3.07
C TYR A 156 -1.53 -0.05 -3.69
N PHE A 157 -2.72 0.33 -4.11
CA PHE A 157 -2.96 1.65 -4.67
C PHE A 157 -3.44 2.59 -3.57
N ASP A 158 -2.47 3.21 -2.87
CA ASP A 158 -2.68 3.99 -1.65
C ASP A 158 -2.30 5.48 -1.81
N ALA A 159 -2.67 6.07 -2.92
CA ALA A 159 -2.53 7.51 -3.15
C ALA A 159 -3.59 8.30 -2.35
N PHE A 160 -3.34 9.60 -2.09
CA PHE A 160 -4.37 10.49 -1.56
C PHE A 160 -5.61 10.49 -2.46
N SER A 161 -6.77 10.89 -1.89
CA SER A 161 -8.05 10.76 -2.56
C SER A 161 -8.10 11.43 -3.94
N PRO A 162 -9.02 11.00 -4.84
CA PRO A 162 -9.18 11.62 -6.16
C PRO A 162 -9.49 13.13 -6.14
N ALA A 163 -9.93 13.66 -5.02
CA ALA A 163 -10.14 15.10 -4.85
C ALA A 163 -8.83 15.85 -4.63
N ILE A 164 -7.82 15.19 -4.06
CA ILE A 164 -6.52 15.78 -3.69
C ILE A 164 -5.45 15.50 -4.74
N GLN A 165 -5.42 14.29 -5.27
CA GLN A 165 -4.46 13.85 -6.30
C GLN A 165 -5.18 13.28 -7.53
N PRO A 166 -5.99 14.07 -8.26
CA PRO A 166 -6.76 13.58 -9.41
C PRO A 166 -5.89 12.93 -10.49
N GLU A 167 -4.63 13.37 -10.62
CA GLU A 167 -3.66 12.83 -11.58
C GLU A 167 -3.32 11.36 -11.32
N MET A 168 -3.43 10.88 -10.08
CA MET A 168 -3.20 9.49 -9.73
C MET A 168 -4.37 8.57 -10.13
N TRP A 169 -5.57 9.12 -10.33
CA TRP A 169 -6.80 8.34 -10.52
C TRP A 169 -7.31 8.38 -11.98
N THR A 170 -6.39 8.48 -12.92
CA THR A 170 -6.68 8.54 -14.36
C THR A 170 -6.65 7.16 -15.00
N GLU A 171 -7.29 7.02 -16.16
CA GLU A 171 -7.27 5.81 -16.98
C GLU A 171 -5.83 5.39 -17.31
N LYS A 172 -4.99 6.34 -17.75
CA LYS A 172 -3.57 6.12 -18.05
C LYS A 172 -2.79 5.49 -16.88
N VAL A 173 -3.07 5.94 -15.66
CA VAL A 173 -2.44 5.37 -14.46
C VAL A 173 -2.91 3.93 -14.24
N PHE A 174 -4.20 3.66 -14.34
CA PHE A 174 -4.71 2.30 -14.14
C PHE A 174 -4.35 1.35 -15.28
N GLU A 175 -4.21 1.82 -16.52
CA GLU A 175 -3.60 1.04 -17.60
C GLU A 175 -2.16 0.64 -17.29
N LYS A 176 -1.34 1.58 -16.76
CA LYS A 176 0.03 1.28 -16.29
C LYS A 176 0.00 0.20 -15.21
N MET A 177 -0.89 0.30 -14.24
CA MET A 177 -1.04 -0.68 -13.16
C MET A 177 -1.53 -2.04 -13.70
N TYR A 178 -2.49 -2.04 -14.62
CA TYR A 178 -2.98 -3.25 -15.26
C TYR A 178 -1.86 -3.99 -16.02
N ASN A 179 -1.08 -3.25 -16.80
CA ASN A 179 0.04 -3.82 -17.56
C ASN A 179 1.14 -4.38 -16.63
N ALA A 180 1.41 -3.71 -15.51
CA ALA A 180 2.40 -4.14 -14.53
C ALA A 180 1.96 -5.37 -13.72
N LEU A 181 0.64 -5.59 -13.55
CA LEU A 181 0.13 -6.75 -12.84
C LEU A 181 0.31 -8.04 -13.65
N SER A 182 0.72 -9.11 -12.96
CA SER A 182 0.75 -10.46 -13.48
C SER A 182 -0.68 -11.00 -13.70
N PHE A 183 -0.81 -12.07 -14.50
CA PHE A 183 -2.08 -12.80 -14.61
C PHE A 183 -2.54 -13.29 -13.22
N LYS A 184 -3.82 -13.15 -12.92
CA LYS A 184 -4.41 -13.33 -11.58
C LYS A 184 -3.78 -12.42 -10.50
N GLY A 185 -3.16 -11.31 -10.91
CA GLY A 185 -2.71 -10.27 -10.01
C GLY A 185 -3.87 -9.45 -9.45
N ILE A 186 -3.63 -8.84 -8.30
CA ILE A 186 -4.64 -8.12 -7.51
C ILE A 186 -4.19 -6.68 -7.28
N LEU A 187 -5.06 -5.72 -7.58
CA LEU A 187 -4.93 -4.34 -7.12
C LEU A 187 -5.98 -4.10 -6.04
N VAL A 188 -5.58 -3.52 -4.91
CA VAL A 188 -6.47 -3.10 -3.83
C VAL A 188 -6.34 -1.61 -3.56
N THR A 189 -7.47 -0.99 -3.24
CA THR A 189 -7.52 0.42 -2.85
C THR A 189 -8.68 0.68 -1.89
N TYR A 190 -8.48 1.64 -1.00
CA TYR A 190 -9.53 2.09 -0.09
C TYR A 190 -10.64 2.88 -0.79
N CYS A 191 -10.36 3.42 -1.98
CA CYS A 191 -11.27 4.32 -2.69
C CYS A 191 -12.31 3.55 -3.50
N ALA A 192 -13.57 3.60 -3.05
CA ALA A 192 -14.69 2.91 -3.68
C ALA A 192 -15.62 3.85 -4.49
N LYS A 193 -15.15 5.07 -4.87
CA LYS A 193 -15.93 6.00 -5.69
C LYS A 193 -16.33 5.36 -7.02
N GLY A 194 -17.58 5.61 -7.44
CA GLY A 194 -18.11 5.07 -8.70
C GLY A 194 -17.30 5.45 -9.94
N SER A 195 -16.70 6.66 -9.96
CA SER A 195 -15.77 7.08 -11.01
C SER A 195 -14.53 6.18 -11.09
N VAL A 196 -13.91 5.88 -9.95
CA VAL A 196 -12.73 5.00 -9.87
C VAL A 196 -13.07 3.59 -10.33
N LYS A 197 -14.20 3.04 -9.87
CA LYS A 197 -14.66 1.70 -10.31
C LYS A 197 -14.90 1.64 -11.82
N ARG A 198 -15.45 2.71 -12.42
CA ARG A 198 -15.65 2.78 -13.89
C ARG A 198 -14.33 2.77 -14.64
N ILE A 199 -13.36 3.57 -14.20
CA ILE A 199 -12.03 3.61 -14.83
C ILE A 199 -11.32 2.24 -14.68
N LEU A 200 -11.35 1.62 -13.52
CA LEU A 200 -10.78 0.28 -13.34
C LEU A 200 -11.42 -0.73 -14.30
N LYS A 201 -12.75 -0.68 -14.49
CA LYS A 201 -13.43 -1.57 -15.45
C LYS A 201 -13.07 -1.27 -16.90
N SER A 202 -12.98 0.02 -17.30
CA SER A 202 -12.62 0.39 -18.68
C SER A 202 -11.19 -0.03 -19.03
N THR A 203 -10.29 -0.09 -18.04
CA THR A 203 -8.91 -0.58 -18.21
C THR A 203 -8.76 -2.10 -18.17
N GLY A 204 -9.86 -2.85 -18.07
CA GLY A 204 -9.88 -4.32 -18.16
C GLY A 204 -9.89 -5.07 -16.85
N PHE A 205 -9.90 -4.39 -15.71
CA PHE A 205 -10.00 -5.07 -14.41
C PHE A 205 -11.38 -5.66 -14.17
N GLN A 206 -11.42 -6.85 -13.58
CA GLN A 206 -12.61 -7.34 -12.88
C GLN A 206 -12.65 -6.69 -11.49
N VAL A 207 -13.69 -5.86 -11.25
CA VAL A 207 -13.80 -5.04 -10.04
C VAL A 207 -14.80 -5.65 -9.06
N GLU A 208 -14.33 -5.88 -7.83
CA GLU A 208 -15.10 -6.37 -6.70
C GLU A 208 -15.24 -5.27 -5.64
N SER A 209 -16.45 -5.10 -5.10
CA SER A 209 -16.69 -4.27 -3.90
C SER A 209 -16.71 -5.19 -2.69
N LEU A 210 -15.84 -4.92 -1.72
CA LEU A 210 -15.70 -5.71 -0.50
C LEU A 210 -16.09 -4.85 0.72
N PRO A 211 -16.51 -5.45 1.83
CA PRO A 211 -16.79 -4.71 3.06
C PRO A 211 -15.58 -3.86 3.47
N GLY A 212 -15.84 -2.60 3.80
CA GLY A 212 -14.82 -1.66 4.26
C GLY A 212 -14.54 -1.74 5.76
N PRO A 213 -13.44 -1.10 6.21
CA PRO A 213 -13.15 -0.90 7.62
C PRO A 213 -14.17 0.05 8.26
N PRO A 214 -14.18 0.19 9.61
CA PRO A 214 -15.01 1.16 10.30
C PRO A 214 -14.96 2.55 9.65
N GLY A 215 -16.13 3.15 9.41
CA GLY A 215 -16.26 4.44 8.73
C GLY A 215 -16.27 4.38 7.20
N LYS A 216 -16.05 3.22 6.59
CA LYS A 216 -16.18 3.02 5.13
C LYS A 216 -17.10 1.86 4.83
N ARG A 217 -18.13 2.09 3.99
CA ARG A 217 -19.08 1.04 3.59
C ARG A 217 -18.39 -0.07 2.79
N GLU A 218 -17.51 0.30 1.87
CA GLU A 218 -16.86 -0.63 0.95
C GLU A 218 -15.46 -0.15 0.55
N VAL A 219 -14.66 -1.09 0.10
CA VAL A 219 -13.34 -0.91 -0.51
C VAL A 219 -13.30 -1.69 -1.83
N VAL A 220 -12.25 -1.50 -2.62
CA VAL A 220 -12.16 -2.11 -3.94
C VAL A 220 -11.01 -3.09 -4.03
N ARG A 221 -11.30 -4.25 -4.59
CA ARG A 221 -10.33 -5.19 -5.14
C ARG A 221 -10.56 -5.31 -6.64
N ALA A 222 -9.51 -5.18 -7.43
CA ALA A 222 -9.52 -5.27 -8.88
C ALA A 222 -8.56 -6.37 -9.33
N LYS A 223 -9.03 -7.34 -10.11
CA LYS A 223 -8.26 -8.51 -10.56
C LYS A 223 -7.97 -8.45 -12.05
N LYS A 224 -6.75 -8.84 -12.45
CA LYS A 224 -6.40 -9.05 -13.85
C LYS A 224 -6.62 -10.51 -14.21
N ASN A 225 -7.68 -10.80 -14.97
CA ASN A 225 -8.09 -12.18 -15.33
C ASN A 225 -7.85 -12.52 -16.81
N SER A 226 -7.31 -11.59 -17.60
CA SER A 226 -6.90 -11.81 -19.00
C SER A 226 -5.41 -11.54 -19.19
N TRP A 227 -4.85 -12.17 -20.21
CA TRP A 227 -3.46 -11.97 -20.63
C TRP A 227 -3.30 -10.69 -21.45
#